data_b02dcb5f3597c3c604fa94d9a85073f9
#
_entry.id   b02dcb5f3597c3c604fa94d9a85073f9
#
_cell.length_a   1.000
_cell.length_b   1.000
_cell.length_c   1.000
_cell.angle_alpha   90.00
_cell.angle_beta   90.00
_cell.angle_gamma   90.00
#
_symmetry.space_group_name_H-M   'P 1'
#
loop_
_entity.id
_entity.type
_entity.pdbx_description
1 polymer ?
#
loop_
_entity_poly.entity_id
_entity_poly.type
_entity_poly.pdbx_seq_one_letter_code
_entity_poly.pdbx_strand_id
1 'polypeptide(L)'
;VIRAAIETLKKSPKFNASFINEGIQFNDEINIGIAIATEDGLIVPAVTGCQNKSIVELAQSTKDLIERSQSGKLTPEEYTGATFSISNLGMFDVDNFVAIILPPQAAMMAVGSVKPRPVVKSGEIVIEQTMNVTLSSDHRVVDGAEGAKFVGELKKVLESPLLLIL
;
A
#
# COMPACT_ATOMS: atom_id res chain seq x y z
N VAL A 1 4.81 4.53 4.90
CA VAL A 1 3.88 3.45 4.56
C VAL A 1 4.34 2.73 3.29
N ILE A 2 4.55 3.43 2.13
CA ILE A 2 4.95 2.80 0.85
C ILE A 2 6.19 1.93 1.02
N ARG A 3 7.29 2.43 1.61
CA ARG A 3 8.51 1.64 1.85
C ARG A 3 8.22 0.38 2.68
N ALA A 4 7.41 0.49 3.73
CA ALA A 4 7.04 -0.66 4.55
C ALA A 4 6.25 -1.72 3.76
N ALA A 5 5.32 -1.28 2.90
CA ALA A 5 4.60 -2.18 2.01
C ALA A 5 5.55 -2.92 1.05
N ILE A 6 6.52 -2.22 0.45
CA ILE A 6 7.52 -2.83 -0.45
C ILE A 6 8.33 -3.90 0.29
N GLU A 7 8.83 -3.61 1.49
CA GLU A 7 9.62 -4.59 2.26
C GLU A 7 8.78 -5.81 2.68
N THR A 8 7.48 -5.60 2.92
CA THR A 8 6.55 -6.70 3.22
C THR A 8 6.23 -7.52 1.97
N LEU A 9 6.03 -6.86 0.81
CA LEU A 9 5.77 -7.54 -0.47
C LEU A 9 6.95 -8.41 -0.92
N LYS A 10 8.20 -7.97 -0.71
CA LYS A 10 9.40 -8.79 -0.97
C LYS A 10 9.38 -10.12 -0.21
N LYS A 11 8.82 -10.15 1.00
CA LYS A 11 8.69 -11.36 1.82
C LYS A 11 7.41 -12.17 1.52
N SER A 12 6.43 -11.53 0.87
CA SER A 12 5.11 -12.10 0.62
C SER A 12 4.69 -11.91 -0.84
N PRO A 13 5.36 -12.56 -1.80
CA PRO A 13 5.21 -12.29 -3.23
C PRO A 13 3.82 -12.56 -3.79
N LYS A 14 3.02 -13.42 -3.16
CA LYS A 14 1.62 -13.65 -3.55
C LYS A 14 0.76 -12.37 -3.53
N PHE A 15 1.08 -11.40 -2.65
CA PHE A 15 0.38 -10.12 -2.62
C PHE A 15 0.81 -9.18 -3.75
N ASN A 16 1.94 -9.49 -4.42
CA ASN A 16 2.40 -8.83 -5.64
C ASN A 16 2.09 -9.69 -6.87
N ALA A 17 0.96 -10.37 -6.88
CA ALA A 17 0.52 -11.22 -7.99
C ALA A 17 -0.80 -10.72 -8.57
N SER A 18 -1.16 -11.27 -9.72
CA SER A 18 -2.41 -11.01 -10.43
C SER A 18 -3.14 -12.32 -10.67
N PHE A 19 -4.48 -12.29 -10.66
CA PHE A 19 -5.30 -13.43 -11.07
C PHE A 19 -5.76 -13.23 -12.53
N ILE A 20 -5.16 -13.97 -13.45
CA ILE A 20 -5.38 -13.83 -14.91
C ILE A 20 -5.53 -15.23 -15.51
N ASN A 21 -6.50 -15.39 -16.42
CA ASN A 21 -6.72 -16.65 -17.14
C ASN A 21 -6.82 -17.88 -16.21
N GLU A 22 -7.58 -17.76 -15.12
CA GLU A 22 -7.79 -18.81 -14.12
C GLU A 22 -6.50 -19.27 -13.40
N GLY A 23 -5.44 -18.46 -13.45
CA GLY A 23 -4.16 -18.74 -12.81
C GLY A 23 -3.57 -17.56 -12.05
N ILE A 24 -2.63 -17.85 -11.16
CA ILE A 24 -1.87 -16.85 -10.43
C ILE A 24 -0.62 -16.51 -11.23
N GLN A 25 -0.48 -15.26 -11.61
CA GLN A 25 0.71 -14.73 -12.26
C GLN A 25 1.46 -13.84 -11.27
N PHE A 26 2.71 -14.19 -10.94
CA PHE A 26 3.59 -13.36 -10.13
C PHE A 26 4.17 -12.24 -10.97
N ASN A 27 4.25 -11.04 -10.36
CA ASN A 27 4.90 -9.89 -10.99
C ASN A 27 6.35 -9.79 -10.50
N ASP A 28 7.29 -9.61 -11.43
CA ASP A 28 8.72 -9.49 -11.14
C ASP A 28 9.05 -8.15 -10.48
N GLU A 29 8.32 -7.10 -10.86
CA GLU A 29 8.47 -5.76 -10.29
C GLU A 29 7.39 -5.47 -9.24
N ILE A 30 7.77 -4.64 -8.27
CA ILE A 30 6.81 -4.06 -7.31
C ILE A 30 6.49 -2.65 -7.78
N ASN A 31 5.29 -2.48 -8.30
CA ASN A 31 4.74 -1.21 -8.77
C ASN A 31 3.59 -0.81 -7.86
N ILE A 32 3.78 0.26 -7.09
CA ILE A 32 2.78 0.70 -6.10
C ILE A 32 1.81 1.69 -6.72
N GLY A 33 0.57 1.25 -6.87
CA GLY A 33 -0.56 2.10 -7.23
C GLY A 33 -0.97 3.00 -6.06
N ILE A 34 -1.22 4.26 -6.35
CA ILE A 34 -1.64 5.25 -5.35
C ILE A 34 -3.02 5.78 -5.76
N ALA A 35 -4.02 5.55 -4.90
CA ALA A 35 -5.36 6.06 -5.15
C ALA A 35 -5.39 7.59 -5.00
N ILE A 36 -5.73 8.29 -6.08
CA ILE A 36 -5.76 9.75 -6.17
C ILE A 36 -7.14 10.20 -6.65
N ALA A 37 -7.79 11.05 -5.87
CA ALA A 37 -9.01 11.72 -6.30
C ALA A 37 -8.67 12.85 -7.26
N THR A 38 -9.36 12.90 -8.39
CA THR A 38 -9.30 13.99 -9.38
C THR A 38 -10.70 14.58 -9.58
N GLU A 39 -10.81 15.67 -10.33
CA GLU A 39 -12.12 16.27 -10.66
C GLU A 39 -13.01 15.30 -11.46
N ASP A 40 -12.41 14.44 -12.30
CA ASP A 40 -13.11 13.48 -13.15
C ASP A 40 -13.38 12.13 -12.47
N GLY A 41 -12.93 11.93 -11.20
CA GLY A 41 -13.12 10.69 -10.45
C GLY A 41 -11.86 10.19 -9.77
N LEU A 42 -11.76 8.86 -9.58
CA LEU A 42 -10.65 8.19 -8.92
C LEU A 42 -9.73 7.54 -9.96
N ILE A 43 -8.45 7.81 -9.87
CA ILE A 43 -7.41 7.08 -10.61
C ILE A 43 -6.43 6.42 -9.64
N VAL A 44 -5.72 5.38 -10.11
CA VAL A 44 -4.75 4.64 -9.28
C VAL A 44 -3.43 4.46 -10.05
N PRO A 45 -2.72 5.56 -10.35
CA PRO A 45 -1.47 5.47 -11.08
C PRO A 45 -0.37 4.84 -10.23
N ALA A 46 0.62 4.25 -10.89
CA ALA A 46 1.70 3.49 -10.29
C ALA A 46 3.02 4.24 -10.24
N VAL A 47 3.69 4.20 -9.10
CA VAL A 47 5.15 4.36 -9.03
C VAL A 47 5.76 3.01 -9.40
N THR A 48 6.55 2.97 -10.49
CA THR A 48 7.13 1.73 -11.02
C THR A 48 8.51 1.43 -10.43
N GLY A 49 8.90 0.14 -10.41
CA GLY A 49 10.22 -0.31 -9.97
C GLY A 49 10.55 0.04 -8.52
N CYS A 50 9.55 0.03 -7.64
CA CYS A 50 9.66 0.51 -6.26
C CYS A 50 10.67 -0.28 -5.42
N GLN A 51 10.92 -1.56 -5.75
CA GLN A 51 11.87 -2.42 -5.03
C GLN A 51 13.31 -1.90 -5.07
N ASN A 52 13.63 -1.08 -6.08
CA ASN A 52 14.97 -0.54 -6.32
C ASN A 52 15.14 0.92 -5.85
N LYS A 53 14.08 1.55 -5.32
CA LYS A 53 14.08 2.95 -4.93
C LYS A 53 14.34 3.10 -3.42
N SER A 54 15.17 4.07 -3.05
CA SER A 54 15.32 4.53 -1.68
C SER A 54 14.05 5.24 -1.19
N ILE A 55 13.94 5.45 0.12
CA ILE A 55 12.80 6.19 0.70
C ILE A 55 12.69 7.61 0.16
N VAL A 56 13.82 8.25 -0.15
CA VAL A 56 13.86 9.59 -0.73
C VAL A 56 13.35 9.58 -2.16
N GLU A 57 13.82 8.64 -2.99
CA GLU A 57 13.35 8.47 -4.36
C GLU A 57 11.87 8.11 -4.43
N LEU A 58 11.39 7.25 -3.52
CA LEU A 58 9.97 6.94 -3.41
C LEU A 58 9.13 8.18 -3.09
N ALA A 59 9.59 9.01 -2.16
CA ALA A 59 8.89 10.25 -1.79
C ALA A 59 8.84 11.23 -2.97
N GLN A 60 9.96 11.40 -3.71
CA GLN A 60 10.04 12.26 -4.89
C GLN A 60 9.16 11.71 -6.03
N SER A 61 9.25 10.41 -6.33
CA SER A 61 8.43 9.77 -7.37
C SER A 61 6.94 9.86 -7.06
N THR A 62 6.56 9.68 -5.79
CA THR A 62 5.16 9.80 -5.36
C THR A 62 4.64 11.22 -5.53
N LYS A 63 5.43 12.23 -5.14
CA LYS A 63 5.05 13.63 -5.28
C LYS A 63 4.88 14.01 -6.75
N ASP A 64 5.86 13.69 -7.58
CA ASP A 64 5.83 13.93 -9.03
C ASP A 64 4.62 13.25 -9.69
N LEU A 65 4.35 11.97 -9.33
CA LEU A 65 3.20 11.24 -9.85
C LEU A 65 1.88 11.94 -9.52
N ILE A 66 1.71 12.43 -8.27
CA ILE A 66 0.52 13.15 -7.85
C ILE A 66 0.36 14.47 -8.63
N GLU A 67 1.42 15.25 -8.78
CA GLU A 67 1.40 16.51 -9.52
C GLU A 67 1.05 16.31 -11.00
N ARG A 68 1.62 15.28 -11.64
CA ARG A 68 1.33 14.93 -13.04
C ARG A 68 -0.05 14.33 -13.23
N SER A 69 -0.57 13.62 -12.23
CA SER A 69 -1.92 13.06 -12.28
C SER A 69 -3.00 14.16 -12.37
N GLN A 70 -2.81 15.25 -11.62
CA GLN A 70 -3.72 16.39 -11.63
C GLN A 70 -3.68 17.18 -12.95
N SER A 71 -2.59 17.10 -13.70
CA SER A 71 -2.40 17.79 -14.99
C SER A 71 -2.60 16.90 -16.21
N GLY A 72 -3.05 15.66 -16.04
CA GLY A 72 -3.27 14.68 -17.12
C GLY A 72 -2.00 14.27 -17.87
N LYS A 73 -0.84 14.32 -17.21
CA LYS A 73 0.49 14.04 -17.82
C LYS A 73 1.09 12.70 -17.38
N LEU A 74 0.24 11.73 -17.10
CA LEU A 74 0.68 10.37 -16.78
C LEU A 74 0.99 9.58 -18.05
N THR A 75 1.97 8.68 -17.98
CA THR A 75 2.23 7.72 -19.05
C THR A 75 1.24 6.55 -19.03
N PRO A 76 1.03 5.84 -20.15
CA PRO A 76 0.19 4.64 -20.17
C PRO A 76 0.63 3.58 -19.13
N GLU A 77 1.93 3.40 -18.96
CA GLU A 77 2.50 2.45 -17.99
C GLU A 77 2.17 2.84 -16.54
N GLU A 78 2.15 4.14 -16.24
CA GLU A 78 1.75 4.62 -14.92
C GLU A 78 0.26 4.41 -14.66
N TYR A 79 -0.60 4.50 -15.68
CA TYR A 79 -2.03 4.25 -15.53
C TYR A 79 -2.38 2.79 -15.26
N THR A 80 -1.64 1.84 -15.85
CA THR A 80 -2.03 0.43 -15.85
C THR A 80 -1.03 -0.50 -15.15
N GLY A 81 0.13 0.02 -14.77
CA GLY A 81 1.27 -0.78 -14.31
C GLY A 81 1.26 -1.16 -12.83
N ALA A 82 0.25 -0.77 -12.06
CA ALA A 82 0.19 -1.08 -10.63
C ALA A 82 0.04 -2.59 -10.37
N THR A 83 0.87 -3.14 -9.48
CA THR A 83 0.83 -4.55 -9.06
C THR A 83 0.27 -4.73 -7.66
N PHE A 84 0.32 -3.69 -6.84
CA PHE A 84 -0.27 -3.59 -5.52
C PHE A 84 -0.68 -2.12 -5.29
N SER A 85 -1.84 -1.88 -4.70
CA SER A 85 -2.35 -0.51 -4.53
C SER A 85 -2.53 -0.10 -3.08
N ILE A 86 -2.36 1.20 -2.83
CA ILE A 86 -2.56 1.83 -1.53
C ILE A 86 -3.59 2.97 -1.68
N SER A 87 -4.63 2.91 -0.86
CA SER A 87 -5.58 4.01 -0.68
C SER A 87 -5.36 4.64 0.69
N ASN A 88 -5.16 5.94 0.74
CA ASN A 88 -4.96 6.67 1.99
C ASN A 88 -6.04 7.74 2.14
N LEU A 89 -6.88 7.59 3.15
CA LEU A 89 -7.92 8.57 3.52
C LEU A 89 -7.63 9.25 4.87
N GLY A 90 -6.42 9.09 5.38
CA GLY A 90 -6.01 9.68 6.66
C GLY A 90 -6.09 11.20 6.71
N MET A 91 -5.88 11.88 5.56
CA MET A 91 -6.02 13.33 5.45
C MET A 91 -7.49 13.80 5.59
N PHE A 92 -8.46 12.93 5.43
CA PHE A 92 -9.90 13.23 5.60
C PHE A 92 -10.43 12.80 6.99
N ASP A 93 -9.54 12.55 7.93
CA ASP A 93 -9.86 12.10 9.29
C ASP A 93 -10.61 10.74 9.37
N VAL A 94 -10.52 9.94 8.30
CA VAL A 94 -11.10 8.59 8.25
C VAL A 94 -10.24 7.65 9.07
N ASP A 95 -10.82 7.04 10.08
CA ASP A 95 -10.13 6.18 11.02
C ASP A 95 -9.83 4.79 10.46
N ASN A 96 -10.82 4.21 9.82
CA ASN A 96 -10.77 2.88 9.24
C ASN A 96 -11.74 2.77 8.06
N PHE A 97 -11.34 2.08 7.00
CA PHE A 97 -12.18 1.78 5.85
C PHE A 97 -11.67 0.53 5.13
N VAL A 98 -12.50 -0.01 4.26
CA VAL A 98 -12.16 -1.15 3.41
C VAL A 98 -12.03 -0.65 1.97
N ALA A 99 -10.86 -0.82 1.38
CA ALA A 99 -10.64 -0.50 -0.03
C ALA A 99 -11.13 -1.63 -0.93
N ILE A 100 -11.64 -1.29 -2.12
CA ILE A 100 -12.04 -2.25 -3.14
C ILE A 100 -10.81 -2.58 -3.98
N ILE A 101 -10.52 -3.88 -4.15
CA ILE A 101 -9.41 -4.36 -4.97
C ILE A 101 -9.59 -3.88 -6.42
N LEU A 102 -8.49 -3.53 -7.04
CA LEU A 102 -8.45 -3.16 -8.46
C LEU A 102 -7.94 -4.35 -9.29
N PRO A 103 -8.82 -5.17 -9.88
CA PRO A 103 -8.37 -6.29 -10.70
C PRO A 103 -7.47 -5.83 -11.86
N PRO A 104 -6.44 -6.61 -12.23
CA PRO A 104 -6.16 -8.00 -11.81
C PRO A 104 -5.28 -8.13 -10.56
N GLN A 105 -5.00 -7.05 -9.82
CA GLN A 105 -4.17 -7.08 -8.61
C GLN A 105 -4.77 -8.01 -7.55
N ALA A 106 -3.91 -8.74 -6.84
CA ALA A 106 -4.32 -9.64 -5.77
C ALA A 106 -4.73 -8.91 -4.47
N ALA A 107 -4.28 -7.70 -4.25
CA ALA A 107 -4.56 -6.99 -2.99
C ALA A 107 -4.49 -5.47 -3.10
N MET A 108 -5.18 -4.82 -2.15
CA MET A 108 -5.15 -3.38 -1.94
C MET A 108 -5.14 -3.05 -0.45
N MET A 109 -4.35 -2.07 -0.06
CA MET A 109 -4.20 -1.64 1.33
C MET A 109 -4.87 -0.29 1.56
N ALA A 110 -5.74 -0.23 2.57
CA ALA A 110 -6.36 1.00 3.06
C ALA A 110 -5.59 1.53 4.27
N VAL A 111 -5.31 2.81 4.31
CA VAL A 111 -4.56 3.50 5.37
C VAL A 111 -5.43 4.60 5.97
N GLY A 112 -5.72 4.48 7.26
CA GLY A 112 -6.48 5.47 8.03
C GLY A 112 -5.61 6.59 8.60
N SER A 113 -6.28 7.52 9.29
CA SER A 113 -5.64 8.66 9.96
C SER A 113 -4.77 8.23 11.13
N VAL A 114 -3.66 8.97 11.33
CA VAL A 114 -2.83 8.86 12.53
C VAL A 114 -3.45 9.69 13.64
N LYS A 115 -3.78 9.04 14.76
CA LYS A 115 -4.45 9.68 15.91
C LYS A 115 -3.80 9.27 17.24
N PRO A 116 -3.77 10.16 18.23
CA PRO A 116 -3.41 9.79 19.59
C PRO A 116 -4.48 8.87 20.20
N ARG A 117 -4.07 7.72 20.72
CA ARG A 117 -4.97 6.75 21.37
C ARG A 117 -4.34 6.18 22.64
N PRO A 118 -5.17 5.85 23.65
CA PRO A 118 -4.70 5.06 24.78
C PRO A 118 -4.36 3.65 24.31
N VAL A 119 -3.13 3.23 24.59
CA VAL A 119 -2.64 1.87 24.34
C VAL A 119 -2.02 1.30 25.60
N VAL A 120 -2.01 -0.03 25.73
CA VAL A 120 -1.33 -0.68 26.83
C VAL A 120 0.09 -1.02 26.40
N LYS A 121 1.09 -0.49 27.12
CA LYS A 121 2.50 -0.76 26.89
C LYS A 121 3.18 -1.15 28.21
N SER A 122 3.77 -2.31 28.27
CA SER A 122 4.39 -2.86 29.51
C SER A 122 3.48 -2.87 30.73
N GLY A 123 2.16 -3.06 30.52
CA GLY A 123 1.15 -3.10 31.60
C GLY A 123 0.59 -1.74 32.02
N GLU A 124 1.06 -0.65 31.43
CA GLU A 124 0.58 0.73 31.68
C GLU A 124 -0.21 1.28 30.50
N ILE A 125 -1.18 2.16 30.78
CA ILE A 125 -1.92 2.89 29.74
C ILE A 125 -1.13 4.13 29.39
N VAL A 126 -0.71 4.21 28.13
CA VAL A 126 0.01 5.37 27.58
C VAL A 126 -0.71 5.92 26.35
N ILE A 127 -0.46 7.18 25.99
CA ILE A 127 -0.99 7.77 24.76
C ILE A 127 0.07 7.65 23.68
N GLU A 128 -0.25 6.96 22.58
CA GLU A 128 0.62 6.84 21.41
C GLU A 128 -0.11 7.22 20.12
N GLN A 129 0.67 7.64 19.12
CA GLN A 129 0.16 7.88 17.77
C GLN A 129 -0.05 6.53 17.07
N THR A 130 -1.28 6.23 16.72
CA THR A 130 -1.66 4.98 16.06
C THR A 130 -2.42 5.24 14.78
N MET A 131 -2.35 4.33 13.82
CA MET A 131 -3.19 4.29 12.64
C MET A 131 -3.72 2.89 12.40
N ASN A 132 -4.87 2.79 11.72
CA ASN A 132 -5.39 1.53 11.24
C ASN A 132 -4.96 1.29 9.79
N VAL A 133 -4.61 0.05 9.51
CA VAL A 133 -4.36 -0.43 8.15
C VAL A 133 -5.26 -1.64 7.91
N THR A 134 -6.00 -1.62 6.80
CA THR A 134 -6.86 -2.72 6.37
C THR A 134 -6.37 -3.27 5.04
N LEU A 135 -6.31 -4.58 4.91
CA LEU A 135 -5.92 -5.26 3.69
C LEU A 135 -7.13 -5.94 3.07
N SER A 136 -7.44 -5.60 1.83
CA SER A 136 -8.37 -6.34 0.97
C SER A 136 -7.57 -7.24 0.04
N SER A 137 -7.98 -8.50 -0.11
CA SER A 137 -7.28 -9.45 -0.97
C SER A 137 -8.24 -10.35 -1.75
N ASP A 138 -7.82 -10.76 -2.94
CA ASP A 138 -8.50 -11.76 -3.75
C ASP A 138 -8.27 -13.14 -3.15
N HIS A 139 -9.33 -13.77 -2.63
CA HIS A 139 -9.23 -15.05 -1.92
C HIS A 139 -8.89 -16.22 -2.85
N ARG A 140 -8.88 -16.01 -4.16
CA ARG A 140 -8.37 -16.98 -5.15
C ARG A 140 -6.84 -17.03 -5.19
N VAL A 141 -6.17 -15.95 -4.74
CA VAL A 141 -4.69 -15.80 -4.74
C VAL A 141 -4.12 -16.02 -3.34
N VAL A 142 -4.71 -15.42 -2.32
CA VAL A 142 -4.22 -15.44 -0.94
C VAL A 142 -5.34 -15.74 0.04
N ASP A 143 -5.04 -16.53 1.06
CA ASP A 143 -5.99 -16.85 2.12
C ASP A 143 -5.92 -15.86 3.30
N GLY A 144 -6.89 -15.99 4.23
CA GLY A 144 -6.98 -15.11 5.40
C GLY A 144 -5.78 -15.22 6.35
N ALA A 145 -5.15 -16.40 6.47
CA ALA A 145 -3.98 -16.59 7.31
C ALA A 145 -2.74 -15.91 6.70
N GLU A 146 -2.59 -15.98 5.37
CA GLU A 146 -1.56 -15.25 4.63
C GLU A 146 -1.76 -13.73 4.79
N GLY A 147 -3.02 -13.24 4.67
CA GLY A 147 -3.37 -11.83 4.90
C GLY A 147 -3.01 -11.36 6.31
N ALA A 148 -3.33 -12.14 7.33
CA ALA A 148 -2.99 -11.83 8.71
C ALA A 148 -1.47 -11.75 8.93
N LYS A 149 -0.70 -12.67 8.34
CA LYS A 149 0.77 -12.66 8.40
C LYS A 149 1.34 -11.42 7.70
N PHE A 150 0.81 -11.06 6.53
CA PHE A 150 1.21 -9.86 5.79
C PHE A 150 1.02 -8.59 6.64
N VAL A 151 -0.16 -8.39 7.20
CA VAL A 151 -0.44 -7.22 8.06
C VAL A 151 0.43 -7.22 9.32
N GLY A 152 0.67 -8.39 9.92
CA GLY A 152 1.56 -8.55 11.06
C GLY A 152 3.01 -8.17 10.74
N GLU A 153 3.52 -8.55 9.56
CA GLU A 153 4.86 -8.18 9.11
C GLU A 153 4.95 -6.69 8.78
N LEU A 154 3.94 -6.13 8.09
CA LEU A 154 3.84 -4.70 7.80
C LEU A 154 3.91 -3.87 9.10
N LYS A 155 3.16 -4.29 10.13
CA LYS A 155 3.19 -3.67 11.45
C LYS A 155 4.61 -3.66 12.04
N LYS A 156 5.31 -4.80 12.03
CA LYS A 156 6.69 -4.90 12.54
C LYS A 156 7.63 -3.94 11.82
N VAL A 157 7.53 -3.85 10.49
CA VAL A 157 8.36 -2.95 9.68
C VAL A 157 8.06 -1.49 10.01
N LEU A 158 6.80 -1.11 10.16
CA LEU A 158 6.40 0.25 10.52
C LEU A 158 6.84 0.65 11.94
N GLU A 159 6.77 -0.28 12.89
CA GLU A 159 7.17 -0.06 14.28
C GLU A 159 8.70 -0.18 14.49
N SER A 160 9.45 -0.54 13.44
CA SER A 160 10.90 -0.66 13.45
C SER A 160 11.54 0.22 12.38
N PRO A 161 11.60 1.54 12.59
CA PRO A 161 11.97 2.51 11.54
C PRO A 161 13.36 2.28 10.93
N LEU A 162 14.27 1.62 11.63
CA LEU A 162 15.57 1.23 11.08
C LEU A 162 15.45 0.30 9.87
N LEU A 163 14.42 -0.54 9.82
CA LEU A 163 14.15 -1.43 8.68
C LEU A 163 13.68 -0.67 7.43
N LEU A 164 13.34 0.61 7.56
CA LEU A 164 12.88 1.44 6.44
C LEU A 164 14.03 2.16 5.73
N ILE A 165 15.21 2.24 6.36
CA ILE A 165 16.38 2.98 5.88
C ILE A 165 17.46 2.03 5.30
N LEU A 166 17.38 0.75 5.61
CA LEU A 166 18.22 -0.30 5.04
C LEU A 166 17.66 -0.74 3.67
#